data_6fd8301b915c65c214ca444785df42e7
#
_entry.id   6fd8301b915c65c214ca444785df42e7
#
_cell.length_a   1.000
_cell.length_b   1.000
_cell.length_c   1.000
_cell.angle_alpha   90.00
_cell.angle_beta   90.00
_cell.angle_gamma   90.00
#
_symmetry.space_group_name_H-M   'P 1'
#
loop_
_entity.id
_entity.type
_entity.pdbx_description
1 polymer ?
#
loop_
_entity_poly.entity_id
_entity_poly.type
_entity_poly.pdbx_seq_one_letter_code
_entity_poly.pdbx_strand_id
1 'polypeptide(L)'
;MSREPEHRRKNIRLQGYDYARAGLYFLTVVVQNRLHLFGQVANGEMILNDAGRMVEKWYREIENKYPDKRCREMVVMPNHIHCIIEILDTGTNTDTHVMGTDTHGTETDAHVGAPQRGRSATQPHAHSDMDSQINPHTNTDNPYGMHNKKHGATIGDVMDWFKTMTTNEYIRGVKNDGWKRYDAKLWQRNYYDHIIRDWQEDVRISAYIIDNPAKWDGDKFNHV
;
A
#
# COMPACT_ATOMS: atom_id res chain seq x y z
N MET A 1 35.72 0.96 -30.60
CA MET A 1 34.57 0.34 -29.89
C MET A 1 34.02 1.37 -28.90
N SER A 2 33.01 2.10 -29.32
CA SER A 2 32.35 3.12 -28.49
C SER A 2 31.39 2.42 -27.58
N ARG A 3 31.57 2.57 -26.26
CA ARG A 3 30.56 2.10 -25.26
C ARG A 3 29.37 3.00 -25.37
N GLU A 4 28.17 2.39 -25.63
CA GLU A 4 26.91 3.09 -25.51
C GLU A 4 26.73 3.61 -24.07
N PRO A 5 26.18 4.82 -23.88
CA PRO A 5 25.97 5.37 -22.55
C PRO A 5 24.94 4.50 -21.79
N GLU A 6 25.37 3.92 -20.70
CA GLU A 6 24.55 3.18 -19.76
C GLU A 6 23.38 4.07 -19.29
N HIS A 7 22.16 3.72 -19.68
CA HIS A 7 20.94 4.46 -19.35
C HIS A 7 20.69 4.37 -17.84
N ARG A 8 21.35 5.25 -17.08
CA ARG A 8 21.12 5.40 -15.62
C ARG A 8 19.67 5.80 -15.40
N ARG A 9 18.86 4.83 -15.00
CA ARG A 9 17.47 5.05 -14.60
C ARG A 9 17.44 6.04 -13.45
N LYS A 10 16.91 7.24 -13.69
CA LYS A 10 16.68 8.23 -12.64
C LYS A 10 15.68 7.63 -11.65
N ASN A 11 16.07 7.58 -10.38
CA ASN A 11 15.13 7.30 -9.28
C ASN A 11 14.08 8.42 -9.30
N ILE A 12 12.83 8.07 -9.60
CA ILE A 12 11.71 9.03 -9.69
C ILE A 12 11.30 9.48 -8.30
N ARG A 13 11.61 8.68 -7.25
CA ARG A 13 11.30 8.98 -5.85
C ARG A 13 12.21 10.04 -5.27
N LEU A 14 11.63 10.95 -4.49
CA LEU A 14 12.36 11.98 -3.77
C LEU A 14 13.34 11.31 -2.79
N GLN A 15 14.65 11.56 -2.99
CA GLN A 15 15.67 10.94 -2.16
C GLN A 15 15.61 11.50 -0.73
N GLY A 16 15.52 10.61 0.27
CA GLY A 16 15.43 11.01 1.68
C GLY A 16 14.03 11.36 2.18
N TYR A 17 12.99 11.23 1.35
CA TYR A 17 11.60 11.43 1.80
C TYR A 17 11.04 10.15 2.39
N ASP A 18 10.38 10.26 3.56
CA ASP A 18 9.70 9.16 4.21
C ASP A 18 8.29 8.98 3.62
N TYR A 19 8.13 7.98 2.77
CA TYR A 19 6.86 7.61 2.14
C TYR A 19 5.88 6.86 3.05
N ALA A 20 6.17 6.74 4.34
CA ALA A 20 5.21 6.32 5.37
C ALA A 20 4.54 7.52 6.06
N ARG A 21 5.00 8.75 5.77
CA ARG A 21 4.49 9.97 6.38
C ARG A 21 3.05 10.25 5.94
N ALA A 22 2.24 10.77 6.90
CA ALA A 22 0.88 11.24 6.62
C ALA A 22 0.86 12.28 5.49
N GLY A 23 -0.14 12.19 4.62
CA GLY A 23 -0.30 13.08 3.46
C GLY A 23 -1.00 12.41 2.29
N LEU A 24 -1.14 13.16 1.21
CA LEU A 24 -1.79 12.75 -0.03
C LEU A 24 -0.75 12.44 -1.10
N TYR A 25 -0.91 11.31 -1.76
CA TYR A 25 0.01 10.79 -2.79
C TYR A 25 -0.75 10.50 -4.07
N PHE A 26 -0.47 11.27 -5.11
CA PHE A 26 -0.96 10.98 -6.46
C PHE A 26 -0.06 9.95 -7.13
N LEU A 27 -0.67 8.92 -7.71
CA LEU A 27 0.03 7.78 -8.30
C LEU A 27 -0.45 7.53 -9.73
N THR A 28 0.51 7.15 -10.60
CA THR A 28 0.21 6.64 -11.94
C THR A 28 0.87 5.29 -12.13
N VAL A 29 0.09 4.25 -12.40
CA VAL A 29 0.57 2.89 -12.62
C VAL A 29 0.21 2.44 -14.02
N VAL A 30 1.20 2.05 -14.80
CA VAL A 30 1.04 1.77 -16.24
C VAL A 30 1.17 0.28 -16.51
N VAL A 31 0.34 -0.24 -17.37
CA VAL A 31 0.42 -1.60 -17.92
C VAL A 31 1.71 -1.77 -18.71
N GLN A 32 2.34 -2.93 -18.57
CA GLN A 32 3.53 -3.27 -19.36
C GLN A 32 3.21 -3.18 -20.86
N ASN A 33 4.11 -2.56 -21.62
CA ASN A 33 3.95 -2.31 -23.05
C ASN A 33 2.70 -1.47 -23.41
N ARG A 34 2.09 -0.79 -22.44
CA ARG A 34 0.88 0.04 -22.61
C ARG A 34 -0.30 -0.70 -23.27
N LEU A 35 -0.39 -2.00 -23.10
CA LEU A 35 -1.49 -2.81 -23.65
C LEU A 35 -2.83 -2.34 -23.07
N HIS A 36 -3.83 -2.15 -23.92
CA HIS A 36 -5.20 -1.84 -23.51
C HIS A 36 -5.86 -3.12 -22.97
N LEU A 37 -5.92 -3.26 -21.66
CA LEU A 37 -6.37 -4.46 -20.95
C LEU A 37 -7.63 -4.24 -20.10
N PHE A 38 -7.96 -3.00 -19.75
CA PHE A 38 -8.98 -2.70 -18.74
C PHE A 38 -10.30 -2.17 -19.30
N GLY A 39 -10.40 -2.06 -20.63
CA GLY A 39 -11.59 -1.55 -21.31
C GLY A 39 -11.23 -0.60 -22.44
N GLN A 40 -12.15 0.29 -22.76
CA GLN A 40 -12.01 1.28 -23.82
C GLN A 40 -12.65 2.61 -23.43
N VAL A 41 -12.17 3.70 -24.01
CA VAL A 41 -12.86 5.00 -23.93
C VAL A 41 -13.76 5.16 -25.13
N ALA A 42 -15.00 5.54 -24.89
CA ALA A 42 -15.97 5.87 -25.93
C ALA A 42 -16.76 7.12 -25.51
N ASN A 43 -16.87 8.08 -26.41
CA ASN A 43 -17.57 9.36 -26.17
C ASN A 43 -17.04 10.12 -24.94
N GLY A 44 -15.73 10.02 -24.65
CA GLY A 44 -15.12 10.68 -23.49
C GLY A 44 -15.37 9.98 -22.15
N GLU A 45 -15.97 8.79 -22.16
CA GLU A 45 -16.23 7.99 -20.95
C GLU A 45 -15.46 6.68 -20.99
N MET A 46 -14.94 6.24 -19.84
CA MET A 46 -14.28 4.95 -19.71
C MET A 46 -15.30 3.83 -19.51
N ILE A 47 -15.31 2.87 -20.45
CA ILE A 47 -16.13 1.65 -20.38
C ILE A 47 -15.23 0.51 -19.91
N LEU A 48 -15.33 0.16 -18.62
CA LEU A 48 -14.54 -0.90 -18.03
C LEU A 48 -15.03 -2.29 -18.47
N ASN A 49 -14.08 -3.17 -18.77
CA ASN A 49 -14.33 -4.61 -18.82
C ASN A 49 -14.17 -5.24 -17.41
N ASP A 50 -14.29 -6.56 -17.29
CA ASP A 50 -14.17 -7.27 -16.01
C ASP A 50 -12.80 -7.07 -15.37
N ALA A 51 -11.74 -7.03 -16.16
CA ALA A 51 -10.39 -6.75 -15.66
C ALA A 51 -10.25 -5.32 -15.10
N GLY A 52 -10.89 -4.33 -15.75
CA GLY A 52 -10.94 -2.96 -15.23
C GLY A 52 -11.70 -2.86 -13.90
N ARG A 53 -12.86 -3.51 -13.80
CA ARG A 53 -13.64 -3.60 -12.55
C ARG A 53 -12.87 -4.31 -11.43
N MET A 54 -12.11 -5.34 -11.77
CA MET A 54 -11.21 -6.01 -10.82
C MET A 54 -10.15 -5.04 -10.27
N VAL A 55 -9.58 -4.17 -11.11
CA VAL A 55 -8.60 -3.17 -10.65
C VAL A 55 -9.23 -2.18 -9.67
N GLU A 56 -10.45 -1.67 -9.95
CA GLU A 56 -11.18 -0.81 -9.02
C GLU A 56 -11.47 -1.50 -7.68
N LYS A 57 -11.88 -2.76 -7.72
CA LYS A 57 -12.11 -3.57 -6.51
C LYS A 57 -10.86 -3.63 -5.64
N TRP A 58 -9.70 -3.98 -6.21
CA TRP A 58 -8.46 -4.09 -5.47
C TRP A 58 -7.93 -2.75 -4.94
N TYR A 59 -8.22 -1.65 -5.62
CA TYR A 59 -7.93 -0.32 -5.09
C TYR A 59 -8.70 -0.06 -3.78
N ARG A 60 -9.99 -0.35 -3.74
CA ARG A 60 -10.82 -0.18 -2.53
C ARG A 60 -10.40 -1.12 -1.40
N GLU A 61 -9.90 -2.33 -1.72
CA GLU A 61 -9.39 -3.29 -0.74
C GLU A 61 -8.09 -2.82 -0.04
N ILE A 62 -7.44 -1.76 -0.52
CA ILE A 62 -6.30 -1.15 0.16
C ILE A 62 -6.69 -0.70 1.57
N GLU A 63 -7.85 -0.10 1.77
CA GLU A 63 -8.33 0.37 3.09
C GLU A 63 -8.56 -0.79 4.05
N ASN A 64 -9.02 -1.93 3.55
CA ASN A 64 -9.21 -3.13 4.36
C ASN A 64 -7.86 -3.73 4.80
N LYS A 65 -6.86 -3.69 3.94
CA LYS A 65 -5.51 -4.20 4.22
C LYS A 65 -4.70 -3.25 5.08
N TYR A 66 -4.82 -1.95 4.83
CA TYR A 66 -4.06 -0.87 5.46
C TYR A 66 -5.01 0.15 6.09
N PRO A 67 -5.44 -0.04 7.36
CA PRO A 67 -6.46 0.81 7.99
C PRO A 67 -6.04 2.27 8.17
N ASP A 68 -4.76 2.56 8.09
CA ASP A 68 -4.17 3.90 8.11
C ASP A 68 -4.09 4.55 6.71
N LYS A 69 -4.74 3.94 5.71
CA LYS A 69 -4.83 4.49 4.34
C LYS A 69 -6.27 4.78 3.98
N ARG A 70 -6.47 5.79 3.12
CA ARG A 70 -7.75 6.11 2.49
C ARG A 70 -7.57 6.19 0.98
N CYS A 71 -8.49 5.56 0.27
CA CYS A 71 -8.59 5.62 -1.18
C CYS A 71 -9.42 6.83 -1.59
N ARG A 72 -8.78 7.80 -2.22
CA ARG A 72 -9.42 9.00 -2.76
C ARG A 72 -9.77 8.76 -4.24
N GLU A 73 -9.79 9.82 -5.02
CA GLU A 73 -10.14 9.76 -6.44
C GLU A 73 -9.28 8.75 -7.19
N MET A 74 -9.94 8.01 -8.09
CA MET A 74 -9.30 7.05 -8.97
C MET A 74 -9.99 7.02 -10.33
N VAL A 75 -9.19 6.81 -11.37
CA VAL A 75 -9.67 6.42 -12.70
C VAL A 75 -8.86 5.25 -13.23
N VAL A 76 -9.56 4.25 -13.74
CA VAL A 76 -8.96 3.18 -14.54
C VAL A 76 -9.09 3.55 -16.00
N MET A 77 -7.96 3.68 -16.69
CA MET A 77 -7.86 3.95 -18.12
C MET A 77 -7.55 2.64 -18.86
N PRO A 78 -7.65 2.56 -20.19
CA PRO A 78 -7.43 1.31 -20.91
C PRO A 78 -6.12 0.60 -20.58
N ASN A 79 -5.06 1.33 -20.27
CA ASN A 79 -3.70 0.79 -20.04
C ASN A 79 -2.95 1.37 -18.85
N HIS A 80 -3.61 2.14 -18.01
CA HIS A 80 -3.02 2.68 -16.78
C HIS A 80 -4.10 3.05 -15.77
N ILE A 81 -3.66 3.42 -14.57
CA ILE A 81 -4.53 4.03 -13.56
C ILE A 81 -3.91 5.31 -13.03
N HIS A 82 -4.76 6.24 -12.66
CA HIS A 82 -4.43 7.37 -11.80
C HIS A 82 -5.22 7.24 -10.51
N CYS A 83 -4.59 7.48 -9.37
CA CYS A 83 -5.29 7.47 -8.09
C CYS A 83 -4.60 8.38 -7.06
N ILE A 84 -5.35 8.74 -6.01
CA ILE A 84 -4.82 9.42 -4.82
C ILE A 84 -5.01 8.49 -3.63
N ILE A 85 -3.92 8.20 -2.91
CA ILE A 85 -3.93 7.49 -1.63
C ILE A 85 -3.54 8.49 -0.55
N GLU A 86 -4.37 8.56 0.49
CA GLU A 86 -4.09 9.33 1.70
C GLU A 86 -3.52 8.41 2.78
N ILE A 87 -2.41 8.81 3.39
CA ILE A 87 -1.89 8.22 4.62
C ILE A 87 -2.40 9.06 5.77
N LEU A 88 -3.17 8.44 6.67
CA LEU A 88 -3.72 9.12 7.85
C LEU A 88 -2.63 9.29 8.91
N ASP A 89 -2.69 10.42 9.62
CA ASP A 89 -1.92 10.57 10.85
C ASP A 89 -2.58 9.72 11.95
N THR A 90 -1.92 8.63 12.33
CA THR A 90 -2.42 7.73 13.38
C THR A 90 -1.98 8.16 14.78
N GLY A 91 -1.31 9.33 14.91
CA GLY A 91 -0.89 9.87 16.20
C GLY A 91 0.15 9.01 16.95
N THR A 92 0.75 8.00 16.31
CA THR A 92 1.73 7.09 16.95
C THR A 92 3.17 7.58 16.84
N ASN A 93 3.40 8.79 16.33
CA ASN A 93 4.69 9.44 16.46
C ASN A 93 4.77 10.05 17.87
N THR A 94 5.07 9.23 18.85
CA THR A 94 5.58 9.68 20.14
C THR A 94 7.02 10.18 19.95
N ASP A 95 7.19 11.35 19.38
CA ASP A 95 8.31 12.20 19.71
C ASP A 95 8.06 12.69 21.13
N THR A 96 8.51 11.91 22.09
CA THR A 96 8.63 12.33 23.48
C THR A 96 9.78 13.33 23.53
N HIS A 97 9.47 14.57 23.16
CA HIS A 97 10.29 15.68 23.56
C HIS A 97 10.07 15.84 25.06
N VAL A 98 10.91 15.16 25.84
CA VAL A 98 11.03 15.39 27.29
C VAL A 98 11.56 16.81 27.44
N MET A 99 10.64 17.78 27.65
CA MET A 99 11.01 19.05 28.25
C MET A 99 11.45 18.74 29.67
N GLY A 100 12.76 18.81 29.87
CA GLY A 100 13.35 18.87 31.22
C GLY A 100 12.85 20.12 31.92
N THR A 101 12.00 19.95 32.91
CA THR A 101 11.78 20.97 33.93
C THR A 101 12.74 20.65 35.08
N ASP A 102 13.83 21.41 35.11
CA ASP A 102 14.64 21.56 36.32
C ASP A 102 13.78 22.18 37.41
N THR A 103 13.53 21.43 38.48
CA THR A 103 13.14 21.98 39.76
C THR A 103 14.04 21.41 40.83
N HIS A 104 14.84 22.30 41.36
CA HIS A 104 15.69 22.24 42.53
C HIS A 104 14.84 22.05 43.79
N GLY A 105 15.30 21.24 44.77
CA GLY A 105 14.89 21.47 46.12
C GLY A 105 14.73 20.24 47.01
N THR A 106 15.76 19.99 47.76
CA THR A 106 15.88 19.67 49.22
C THR A 106 15.63 18.25 49.68
N GLU A 107 16.72 17.79 50.31
CA GLU A 107 16.89 16.64 51.15
C GLU A 107 15.93 16.59 52.36
N THR A 108 15.54 15.39 52.78
CA THR A 108 15.56 14.99 54.20
C THR A 108 15.59 13.47 54.32
N ASP A 109 16.47 13.04 55.21
CA ASP A 109 16.79 11.72 55.73
C ASP A 109 15.61 10.94 56.36
N ALA A 110 15.67 9.60 56.30
CA ALA A 110 15.66 8.65 57.44
C ALA A 110 15.22 7.24 57.02
N HIS A 111 16.10 6.32 56.96
CA HIS A 111 16.44 5.25 57.91
C HIS A 111 15.54 3.98 57.90
N VAL A 112 16.21 2.84 57.63
CA VAL A 112 16.20 1.50 58.27
C VAL A 112 15.11 0.48 57.85
N GLY A 113 15.60 -0.68 57.34
CA GLY A 113 14.96 -1.96 57.59
C GLY A 113 15.02 -3.01 56.46
N ALA A 114 16.13 -3.73 56.35
CA ALA A 114 16.16 -5.12 55.83
C ALA A 114 16.27 -6.06 57.05
N PRO A 115 16.27 -7.38 56.92
CA PRO A 115 16.04 -8.34 55.84
C PRO A 115 15.11 -9.52 56.22
N GLN A 116 14.84 -10.49 55.36
CA GLN A 116 14.94 -11.95 55.60
C GLN A 116 14.35 -12.75 54.42
N ARG A 117 15.10 -13.48 53.74
CA ARG A 117 15.35 -14.91 53.52
C ARG A 117 14.14 -15.84 53.72
N GLY A 118 13.84 -16.64 52.70
CA GLY A 118 13.07 -17.86 52.80
C GLY A 118 13.22 -18.70 51.52
N ARG A 119 13.91 -19.82 51.69
CA ARG A 119 14.31 -20.82 50.66
C ARG A 119 13.16 -21.73 50.25
N SER A 120 13.27 -22.20 49.00
CA SER A 120 13.26 -23.61 48.56
C SER A 120 11.92 -24.38 48.60
N ALA A 121 11.47 -24.89 47.46
CA ALA A 121 11.45 -26.34 47.19
C ALA A 121 10.75 -26.69 45.85
N THR A 122 11.46 -27.39 45.01
CA THR A 122 11.16 -28.65 44.35
C THR A 122 9.98 -28.73 43.36
N GLN A 123 10.35 -29.01 42.12
CA GLN A 123 9.54 -29.68 41.09
C GLN A 123 9.09 -31.08 41.52
N PRO A 124 8.03 -31.63 40.93
CA PRO A 124 8.30 -32.71 39.98
C PRO A 124 7.56 -32.60 38.64
N HIS A 125 8.18 -33.26 37.65
CA HIS A 125 7.72 -33.56 36.34
C HIS A 125 6.42 -34.36 36.33
N ALA A 126 5.50 -34.04 35.44
CA ALA A 126 4.55 -35.00 34.89
C ALA A 126 4.38 -34.72 33.38
N HIS A 127 4.79 -35.71 32.61
CA HIS A 127 4.38 -35.90 31.23
C HIS A 127 2.87 -36.16 31.20
N SER A 128 2.16 -35.49 30.33
CA SER A 128 0.95 -36.05 29.74
C SER A 128 0.68 -35.39 28.39
N ASP A 129 0.86 -36.17 27.40
CA ASP A 129 0.11 -36.42 26.19
C ASP A 129 -0.46 -35.21 25.40
N MET A 130 0.07 -35.17 24.23
CA MET A 130 -0.47 -34.56 23.02
C MET A 130 -1.95 -34.94 22.87
N ASP A 131 -2.80 -33.94 22.90
CA ASP A 131 -4.06 -34.03 22.17
C ASP A 131 -4.06 -32.90 21.15
N SER A 132 -3.87 -33.32 19.91
CA SER A 132 -3.91 -32.50 18.70
C SER A 132 -5.36 -32.10 18.49
N GLN A 133 -5.81 -31.03 19.10
CA GLN A 133 -7.05 -30.39 18.67
C GLN A 133 -6.78 -29.62 17.38
N ILE A 134 -6.94 -30.31 16.26
CA ILE A 134 -7.13 -29.71 14.94
C ILE A 134 -8.37 -28.82 15.04
N ASN A 135 -8.14 -27.53 15.05
CA ASN A 135 -9.18 -26.53 14.99
C ASN A 135 -9.71 -26.48 13.54
N PRO A 136 -10.96 -26.96 13.25
CA PRO A 136 -11.45 -27.10 11.88
C PRO A 136 -12.02 -25.80 11.30
N HIS A 137 -11.63 -24.64 11.83
CA HIS A 137 -12.04 -23.32 11.30
C HIS A 137 -10.86 -22.53 10.72
N THR A 138 -10.01 -23.20 9.94
CA THR A 138 -9.22 -22.45 8.95
C THR A 138 -10.18 -22.08 7.83
N ASN A 139 -10.69 -20.87 7.91
CA ASN A 139 -11.46 -20.26 6.84
C ASN A 139 -10.58 -20.19 5.58
N THR A 140 -10.74 -21.19 4.69
CA THR A 140 -9.97 -21.34 3.47
C THR A 140 -10.37 -20.34 2.38
N ASP A 141 -11.27 -19.39 2.68
CA ASP A 141 -11.86 -18.51 1.69
C ASP A 141 -11.08 -17.20 1.46
N ASN A 142 -9.93 -17.02 2.09
CA ASN A 142 -9.09 -15.85 1.80
C ASN A 142 -7.61 -16.19 1.61
N PRO A 143 -7.22 -16.68 0.42
CA PRO A 143 -5.85 -17.12 0.12
C PRO A 143 -4.82 -15.99 0.09
N TYR A 144 -5.24 -14.71 0.26
CA TYR A 144 -4.37 -13.54 0.03
C TYR A 144 -4.04 -12.72 1.28
N GLY A 145 -4.34 -13.25 2.47
CA GLY A 145 -4.01 -12.57 3.74
C GLY A 145 -4.70 -11.22 3.93
N MET A 146 -5.91 -11.04 3.35
CA MET A 146 -6.69 -9.80 3.49
C MET A 146 -7.04 -9.46 4.94
N HIS A 147 -7.16 -10.46 5.81
CA HIS A 147 -7.43 -10.24 7.24
C HIS A 147 -6.20 -9.84 8.05
N ASN A 148 -4.99 -9.96 7.46
CA ASN A 148 -3.78 -9.53 8.15
C ASN A 148 -3.55 -8.03 7.89
N LYS A 149 -4.16 -7.19 8.73
CA LYS A 149 -4.03 -5.73 8.65
C LYS A 149 -2.57 -5.32 8.92
N LYS A 150 -2.10 -4.32 8.18
CA LYS A 150 -0.75 -3.76 8.33
C LYS A 150 -0.84 -2.25 8.46
N HIS A 151 -0.25 -1.72 9.53
CA HIS A 151 -0.13 -0.28 9.77
C HIS A 151 1.29 0.20 9.47
N GLY A 152 1.47 1.49 9.26
CA GLY A 152 2.77 2.11 9.01
C GLY A 152 3.43 1.68 7.69
N ALA A 153 2.66 1.10 6.77
CA ALA A 153 3.17 0.73 5.46
C ALA A 153 3.47 1.96 4.61
N THR A 154 4.59 1.94 3.89
CA THR A 154 4.91 2.97 2.90
C THR A 154 3.99 2.88 1.69
N ILE A 155 3.90 3.96 0.89
CA ILE A 155 3.25 3.91 -0.44
C ILE A 155 3.85 2.81 -1.32
N GLY A 156 5.17 2.55 -1.19
CA GLY A 156 5.83 1.44 -1.87
C GLY A 156 5.23 0.09 -1.52
N ASP A 157 5.08 -0.21 -0.23
CA ASP A 157 4.47 -1.46 0.25
C ASP A 157 3.03 -1.63 -0.24
N VAL A 158 2.25 -0.55 -0.20
CA VAL A 158 0.86 -0.54 -0.66
C VAL A 158 0.79 -0.86 -2.15
N MET A 159 1.65 -0.24 -2.96
CA MET A 159 1.65 -0.45 -4.41
C MET A 159 2.19 -1.82 -4.81
N ASP A 160 3.16 -2.36 -4.09
CA ASP A 160 3.66 -3.72 -4.32
C ASP A 160 2.57 -4.77 -4.00
N TRP A 161 1.83 -4.57 -2.91
CA TRP A 161 0.67 -5.40 -2.59
C TRP A 161 -0.43 -5.28 -3.66
N PHE A 162 -0.84 -4.07 -4.02
CA PHE A 162 -1.85 -3.81 -5.05
C PHE A 162 -1.50 -4.46 -6.39
N LYS A 163 -0.26 -4.27 -6.87
CA LYS A 163 0.22 -4.89 -8.11
C LYS A 163 0.22 -6.43 -8.02
N THR A 164 0.56 -6.98 -6.87
CA THR A 164 0.56 -8.43 -6.66
C THR A 164 -0.86 -8.99 -6.73
N MET A 165 -1.80 -8.35 -6.02
CA MET A 165 -3.19 -8.82 -5.96
C MET A 165 -3.89 -8.73 -7.31
N THR A 166 -3.76 -7.59 -7.98
CA THR A 166 -4.32 -7.39 -9.33
C THR A 166 -3.70 -8.33 -10.35
N THR A 167 -2.39 -8.59 -10.30
CA THR A 167 -1.71 -9.54 -11.20
C THR A 167 -2.23 -10.96 -10.99
N ASN A 168 -2.35 -11.40 -9.73
CA ASN A 168 -2.83 -12.76 -9.41
C ASN A 168 -4.27 -12.97 -9.87
N GLU A 169 -5.16 -11.98 -9.65
CA GLU A 169 -6.54 -12.07 -10.11
C GLU A 169 -6.63 -11.97 -11.64
N TYR A 170 -5.82 -11.12 -12.28
CA TYR A 170 -5.74 -11.05 -13.73
C TYR A 170 -5.33 -12.37 -14.37
N ILE A 171 -4.30 -13.06 -13.81
CA ILE A 171 -3.87 -14.39 -14.27
C ILE A 171 -5.02 -15.40 -14.18
N ARG A 172 -5.84 -15.35 -13.13
CA ARG A 172 -7.04 -16.20 -13.02
C ARG A 172 -8.06 -15.89 -14.09
N GLY A 173 -8.33 -14.60 -14.34
CA GLY A 173 -9.22 -14.15 -15.41
C GLY A 173 -8.74 -14.61 -16.80
N VAL A 174 -7.42 -14.58 -17.06
CA VAL A 174 -6.86 -15.13 -18.32
C VAL A 174 -7.09 -16.63 -18.43
N LYS A 175 -6.97 -17.39 -17.32
CA LYS A 175 -7.11 -18.87 -17.34
C LYS A 175 -8.57 -19.32 -17.42
N ASN A 176 -9.48 -18.62 -16.72
CA ASN A 176 -10.83 -19.10 -16.48
C ASN A 176 -11.89 -18.32 -17.27
N ASP A 177 -11.65 -17.02 -17.53
CA ASP A 177 -12.66 -16.09 -18.03
C ASP A 177 -12.29 -15.52 -19.41
N GLY A 178 -11.23 -16.03 -20.05
CA GLY A 178 -10.83 -15.64 -21.40
C GLY A 178 -10.27 -14.21 -21.51
N TRP A 179 -9.78 -13.63 -20.43
CA TRP A 179 -9.19 -12.29 -20.48
C TRP A 179 -7.98 -12.23 -21.41
N LYS A 180 -7.73 -11.06 -21.99
CA LYS A 180 -6.62 -10.83 -22.91
C LYS A 180 -5.28 -11.12 -22.21
N ARG A 181 -4.41 -11.88 -22.87
CA ARG A 181 -3.07 -12.19 -22.37
C ARG A 181 -2.16 -10.96 -22.42
N TYR A 182 -1.20 -10.92 -21.53
CA TYR A 182 -0.10 -9.96 -21.53
C TYR A 182 1.25 -10.72 -21.52
N ASP A 183 2.33 -10.04 -21.91
CA ASP A 183 3.66 -10.61 -21.94
C ASP A 183 4.42 -10.32 -20.63
N ALA A 184 5.02 -11.35 -20.04
CA ALA A 184 5.90 -11.33 -18.88
C ALA A 184 5.33 -10.67 -17.61
N LYS A 185 4.83 -9.42 -17.67
CA LYS A 185 4.35 -8.65 -16.52
C LYS A 185 3.07 -7.89 -16.88
N LEU A 186 2.13 -7.83 -15.91
CA LEU A 186 0.94 -6.98 -16.07
C LEU A 186 1.32 -5.50 -15.98
N TRP A 187 2.03 -5.11 -14.94
CA TRP A 187 2.40 -3.75 -14.64
C TRP A 187 3.86 -3.45 -14.95
N GLN A 188 4.15 -2.22 -15.35
CA GLN A 188 5.53 -1.73 -15.37
C GLN A 188 6.12 -1.79 -13.95
N ARG A 189 7.45 -2.01 -13.87
CA ARG A 189 8.15 -2.14 -12.59
C ARG A 189 7.96 -0.92 -11.70
N ASN A 190 8.20 0.26 -12.26
CA ASN A 190 8.06 1.52 -11.55
C ASN A 190 6.66 2.10 -11.76
N TYR A 191 6.27 3.00 -10.90
CA TYR A 191 5.11 3.87 -11.02
C TYR A 191 5.55 5.32 -10.81
N TYR A 192 4.77 6.27 -11.30
CA TYR A 192 4.98 7.67 -10.99
C TYR A 192 4.27 7.99 -9.68
N ASP A 193 4.94 8.73 -8.79
CA ASP A 193 4.38 9.26 -7.56
C ASP A 193 4.63 10.77 -7.45
N HIS A 194 3.68 11.46 -6.86
CA HIS A 194 3.76 12.88 -6.57
C HIS A 194 3.08 13.17 -5.24
N ILE A 195 3.76 13.92 -4.37
CA ILE A 195 3.25 14.30 -3.06
C ILE A 195 2.41 15.57 -3.24
N ILE A 196 1.12 15.49 -2.92
CA ILE A 196 0.20 16.64 -2.95
C ILE A 196 0.46 17.47 -1.69
N ARG A 197 0.77 18.77 -1.87
CA ARG A 197 1.29 19.61 -0.79
C ARG A 197 0.25 20.55 -0.19
N ASP A 198 -0.78 20.88 -0.96
CA ASP A 198 -1.81 21.82 -0.54
C ASP A 198 -3.17 21.47 -1.17
N TRP A 199 -4.20 22.14 -0.67
CA TRP A 199 -5.58 21.97 -1.12
C TRP A 199 -5.79 22.33 -2.59
N GLN A 200 -5.13 23.36 -3.09
CA GLN A 200 -5.29 23.77 -4.50
C GLN A 200 -4.72 22.71 -5.44
N GLU A 201 -3.62 22.10 -5.07
CA GLU A 201 -3.03 20.99 -5.81
C GLU A 201 -3.91 19.74 -5.75
N ASP A 202 -4.52 19.41 -4.59
CA ASP A 202 -5.47 18.30 -4.45
C ASP A 202 -6.67 18.47 -5.38
N VAL A 203 -7.33 19.62 -5.35
CA VAL A 203 -8.46 19.93 -6.24
C VAL A 203 -8.07 19.79 -7.72
N ARG A 204 -6.91 20.31 -8.10
CA ARG A 204 -6.43 20.26 -9.49
C ARG A 204 -6.14 18.83 -9.94
N ILE A 205 -5.53 18.02 -9.08
CA ILE A 205 -5.19 16.63 -9.40
C ILE A 205 -6.46 15.75 -9.40
N SER A 206 -7.38 15.95 -8.46
CA SER A 206 -8.68 15.27 -8.43
C SER A 206 -9.49 15.56 -9.71
N ALA A 207 -9.56 16.82 -10.13
CA ALA A 207 -10.19 17.19 -11.39
C ALA A 207 -9.48 16.54 -12.60
N TYR A 208 -8.15 16.51 -12.61
CA TYR A 208 -7.39 15.82 -13.66
C TYR A 208 -7.74 14.33 -13.75
N ILE A 209 -7.87 13.64 -12.60
CA ILE A 209 -8.25 12.21 -12.56
C ILE A 209 -9.66 12.02 -13.13
N ILE A 210 -10.63 12.81 -12.69
CA ILE A 210 -12.03 12.71 -13.11
C ILE A 210 -12.18 13.00 -14.61
N ASP A 211 -11.49 14.01 -15.11
CA ASP A 211 -11.58 14.44 -16.52
C ASP A 211 -10.73 13.58 -17.48
N ASN A 212 -9.93 12.63 -16.95
CA ASN A 212 -8.96 11.90 -17.75
C ASN A 212 -9.59 11.16 -18.95
N PRO A 213 -10.74 10.46 -18.80
CA PRO A 213 -11.38 9.79 -19.94
C PRO A 213 -11.75 10.75 -21.07
N ALA A 214 -12.22 11.96 -20.76
CA ALA A 214 -12.59 12.95 -21.77
C ALA A 214 -11.37 13.48 -22.55
N LYS A 215 -10.17 13.32 -22.02
CA LYS A 215 -8.90 13.79 -22.62
C LYS A 215 -8.07 12.65 -23.22
N TRP A 216 -8.63 11.43 -23.31
CA TRP A 216 -7.93 10.22 -23.70
C TRP A 216 -7.25 10.32 -25.07
N ASP A 217 -7.88 10.93 -26.06
CA ASP A 217 -7.33 11.03 -27.43
C ASP A 217 -6.02 11.82 -27.49
N GLY A 218 -5.82 12.75 -26.57
CA GLY A 218 -4.57 13.52 -26.41
C GLY A 218 -3.63 12.99 -25.33
N ASP A 219 -3.97 11.87 -24.69
CA ASP A 219 -3.14 11.32 -23.59
C ASP A 219 -1.86 10.69 -24.12
N LYS A 220 -0.73 10.99 -23.43
CA LYS A 220 0.60 10.42 -23.75
C LYS A 220 0.65 8.89 -23.63
N PHE A 221 -0.30 8.25 -22.95
CA PHE A 221 -0.40 6.80 -22.83
C PHE A 221 -1.28 6.16 -23.90
N ASN A 222 -2.07 6.95 -24.66
CA ASN A 222 -2.94 6.42 -25.71
C ASN A 222 -2.14 5.88 -26.92
N HIS A 223 -0.93 6.39 -27.15
CA HIS A 223 -0.10 5.94 -28.25
C HIS A 223 0.70 4.69 -27.84
N VAL A 224 0.49 3.60 -28.53
CA VAL A 224 1.24 2.31 -28.43
C VAL A 224 2.40 2.33 -29.41
#